data_b43c1a93a1ddeae7efe6517aa430f2ea
#
_entry.id   b43c1a93a1ddeae7efe6517aa430f2ea
#
_cell.length_a   1.000
_cell.length_b   1.000
_cell.length_c   1.000
_cell.angle_alpha   90.00
_cell.angle_beta   90.00
_cell.angle_gamma   90.00
#
_symmetry.space_group_name_H-M   'P 1'
#
loop_
_entity.id
_entity.type
_entity.pdbx_description
1 polymer ?
#
loop_
_entity_poly.entity_id
_entity_poly.type
_entity_poly.pdbx_seq_one_letter_code
_entity_poly.pdbx_strand_id
1 'polypeptide(L)'
;MCIRDRSDAFRSATGDIKDRITVKNPGAHHIYAVFCRDNAHTEDVYSRELVKETLNQRTNQYEKLANIFYDRRDNRFGYDNIGFDADIDPLNYCRRAEELFELYQICANRRQIETICLSYLRMLEATKVSSTGHLYFIPRQHMDKVDMFETFIEQLS
;
A
#
# COMPACT_ATOMS: atom_id res chain seq x y z
N MET A 1 -19.48 2.13 -13.57
CA MET A 1 -18.53 2.13 -12.45
C MET A 1 -18.58 0.77 -11.77
N CYS A 2 -17.62 -0.10 -12.05
CA CYS A 2 -17.57 -1.40 -11.39
C CYS A 2 -17.17 -1.20 -9.94
N ILE A 3 -18.14 -1.31 -9.05
CA ILE A 3 -17.85 -1.49 -7.63
C ILE A 3 -17.21 -2.87 -7.51
N ARG A 4 -15.92 -2.90 -7.30
CA ARG A 4 -15.20 -4.14 -7.06
C ARG A 4 -15.75 -4.79 -5.79
N ASP A 5 -15.83 -6.11 -5.79
CA ASP A 5 -16.11 -6.83 -4.56
C ASP A 5 -15.08 -6.37 -3.50
N ARG A 6 -15.57 -6.03 -2.33
CA ARG A 6 -14.75 -5.54 -1.21
C ARG A 6 -13.68 -6.55 -0.79
N SER A 7 -13.96 -7.84 -1.01
CA SER A 7 -12.97 -8.91 -0.82
C SER A 7 -11.77 -8.76 -1.77
N ASP A 8 -12.03 -8.38 -3.00
CA ASP A 8 -10.96 -8.10 -3.98
C ASP A 8 -10.17 -6.84 -3.63
N ALA A 9 -10.85 -5.82 -3.11
CA ALA A 9 -10.19 -4.62 -2.60
C ALA A 9 -9.26 -4.97 -1.41
N PHE A 10 -9.71 -5.81 -0.50
CA PHE A 10 -8.91 -6.30 0.63
C PHE A 10 -7.67 -7.08 0.16
N ARG A 11 -7.84 -8.00 -0.77
CA ARG A 11 -6.73 -8.79 -1.32
C ARG A 11 -5.70 -7.91 -2.03
N SER A 12 -6.17 -6.94 -2.81
CA SER A 12 -5.30 -6.00 -3.52
C SER A 12 -4.56 -5.07 -2.56
N ALA A 13 -5.27 -4.49 -1.60
CA ALA A 13 -4.68 -3.59 -0.60
C ALA A 13 -3.59 -4.28 0.23
N THR A 14 -3.88 -5.46 0.77
CA THR A 14 -2.91 -6.22 1.56
C THR A 14 -1.79 -6.79 0.69
N GLY A 15 -2.07 -7.16 -0.55
CA GLY A 15 -1.07 -7.63 -1.52
C GLY A 15 -0.07 -6.55 -1.94
N ASP A 16 -0.46 -5.28 -1.90
CA ASP A 16 0.41 -4.14 -2.22
C ASP A 16 1.25 -3.67 -1.02
N ILE A 17 1.04 -4.23 0.16
CA ILE A 17 1.95 -4.04 1.30
C ILE A 17 3.20 -4.87 1.06
N LYS A 18 4.21 -4.22 0.50
CA LYS A 18 5.53 -4.80 0.24
C LYS A 18 6.57 -3.74 0.49
N ASP A 19 7.50 -4.06 1.39
CA ASP A 19 8.59 -3.16 1.69
C ASP A 19 9.89 -3.94 1.90
N ARG A 20 11.01 -3.27 1.70
CA ARG A 20 12.34 -3.82 1.95
C ARG A 20 13.12 -2.84 2.80
N ILE A 21 13.53 -3.29 3.97
CA ILE A 21 14.18 -2.45 4.97
C ILE A 21 15.60 -2.97 5.19
N THR A 22 16.56 -2.06 5.15
CA THR A 22 17.94 -2.36 5.48
C THR A 22 18.30 -1.65 6.79
N VAL A 23 18.65 -2.45 7.80
CA VAL A 23 19.09 -1.95 9.11
C VAL A 23 20.59 -2.16 9.22
N LYS A 24 21.33 -1.07 9.41
CA LYS A 24 22.77 -1.06 9.60
C LYS A 24 23.08 -0.70 11.04
N ASN A 25 23.46 -1.69 11.82
CA ASN A 25 23.99 -1.49 13.16
C ASN A 25 25.49 -1.78 13.19
N PRO A 26 26.27 -1.21 14.13
CA PRO A 26 27.67 -1.57 14.30
C PRO A 26 27.80 -3.09 14.54
N GLY A 27 28.43 -3.80 13.60
CA GLY A 27 28.63 -5.23 13.66
C GLY A 27 27.52 -6.13 13.13
N ALA A 28 26.37 -5.55 12.71
CA ALA A 28 25.27 -6.32 12.12
C ALA A 28 24.59 -5.55 10.98
N HIS A 29 24.40 -6.22 9.86
CA HIS A 29 23.67 -5.73 8.71
C HIS A 29 22.51 -6.66 8.40
N HIS A 30 21.28 -6.17 8.58
CA HIS A 30 20.08 -6.96 8.36
C HIS A 30 19.23 -6.39 7.23
N ILE A 31 18.72 -7.27 6.40
CA ILE A 31 17.78 -6.94 5.33
C ILE A 31 16.49 -7.67 5.60
N TYR A 32 15.39 -6.92 5.71
CA TYR A 32 14.07 -7.44 5.97
C TYR A 32 13.13 -7.16 4.80
N ALA A 33 12.28 -8.14 4.47
CA ALA A 33 11.11 -7.93 3.66
C ALA A 33 9.87 -7.91 4.56
N VAL A 34 8.99 -6.93 4.36
CA VAL A 34 7.70 -6.83 5.06
C VAL A 34 6.60 -6.99 4.03
N PHE A 35 5.71 -7.92 4.25
CA PHE A 35 4.61 -8.21 3.33
C PHE A 35 3.47 -8.93 4.04
N CYS A 36 2.32 -9.03 3.36
CA CYS A 36 1.18 -9.81 3.85
C CYS A 36 1.14 -11.17 3.15
N ARG A 37 0.92 -12.23 3.92
CA ARG A 37 0.68 -13.58 3.41
C ARG A 37 -0.68 -14.09 3.81
N ASP A 38 -1.19 -15.07 3.07
CA ASP A 38 -2.48 -15.65 3.37
C ASP A 38 -2.48 -16.38 4.72
N ASN A 39 -3.58 -16.21 5.43
CA ASN A 39 -3.90 -16.89 6.66
C ASN A 39 -5.21 -17.69 6.47
N ALA A 40 -5.71 -18.31 7.53
CA ALA A 40 -6.95 -19.05 7.51
C ALA A 40 -8.14 -18.17 7.07
N HIS A 41 -8.92 -18.67 6.12
CA HIS A 41 -10.14 -18.02 5.68
C HIS A 41 -11.36 -18.80 6.18
N THR A 42 -12.39 -18.07 6.60
CA THR A 42 -13.73 -18.58 6.76
C THR A 42 -14.64 -18.01 5.67
N GLU A 43 -15.87 -18.46 5.55
CA GLU A 43 -16.81 -17.90 4.57
C GLU A 43 -17.05 -16.40 4.79
N ASP A 44 -16.96 -15.93 6.03
CA ASP A 44 -17.31 -14.58 6.43
C ASP A 44 -16.08 -13.68 6.64
N VAL A 45 -14.93 -14.24 6.95
CA VAL A 45 -13.73 -13.48 7.32
C VAL A 45 -12.53 -13.86 6.45
N TYR A 46 -11.98 -12.87 5.77
CA TYR A 46 -10.69 -12.96 5.09
C TYR A 46 -9.60 -12.44 6.02
N SER A 47 -8.58 -13.26 6.27
CA SER A 47 -7.48 -12.90 7.15
C SER A 47 -6.14 -13.04 6.45
N ARG A 48 -5.25 -12.09 6.68
CA ARG A 48 -3.86 -12.13 6.25
C ARG A 48 -2.94 -11.80 7.40
N GLU A 49 -1.75 -12.35 7.38
CA GLU A 49 -0.70 -12.04 8.35
C GLU A 49 0.28 -11.04 7.74
N LEU A 50 0.52 -9.94 8.45
CA LEU A 50 1.66 -9.09 8.19
C LEU A 50 2.89 -9.77 8.79
N VAL A 51 3.91 -10.02 7.97
CA VAL A 51 5.12 -10.73 8.37
C VAL A 51 6.38 -9.98 7.98
N LYS A 52 7.42 -10.21 8.76
CA LYS A 52 8.79 -9.80 8.48
C LYS A 52 9.61 -11.03 8.15
N GLU A 53 10.26 -11.03 7.00
CA GLU A 53 11.20 -12.06 6.58
C GLU A 53 12.63 -11.53 6.61
N THR A 54 13.54 -12.26 7.25
CA THR A 54 14.98 -11.93 7.23
C THR A 54 15.62 -12.55 5.99
N LEU A 55 16.15 -11.70 5.10
CA LEU A 55 16.61 -12.11 3.76
C LEU A 55 18.08 -12.52 3.68
N ASN A 56 18.92 -12.04 4.59
CA ASN A 56 20.37 -12.25 4.53
C ASN A 56 20.88 -13.35 5.46
N GLN A 57 20.05 -14.34 5.75
CA GLN A 57 20.41 -15.50 6.54
C GLN A 57 20.26 -16.80 5.73
N ARG A 58 20.94 -17.88 6.18
CA ARG A 58 20.92 -19.19 5.50
C ARG A 58 19.54 -19.84 5.48
N THR A 59 18.72 -19.56 6.48
CA THR A 59 17.34 -20.01 6.58
C THR A 59 16.43 -18.82 6.66
N ASN A 60 15.37 -18.82 5.86
CA ASN A 60 14.35 -17.79 5.92
C ASN A 60 13.65 -17.84 7.28
N GLN A 61 13.75 -16.76 8.02
CA GLN A 61 13.05 -16.59 9.28
C GLN A 61 11.89 -15.62 9.08
N TYR A 62 10.71 -16.06 9.47
CA TYR A 62 9.49 -15.28 9.42
C TYR A 62 9.04 -14.92 10.84
N GLU A 63 8.76 -13.66 11.05
CA GLU A 63 8.13 -13.17 12.27
C GLU A 63 6.78 -12.55 11.94
N LYS A 64 5.75 -12.97 12.65
CA LYS A 64 4.42 -12.39 12.54
C LYS A 64 4.40 -11.04 13.27
N LEU A 65 3.98 -10.00 12.55
CA LEU A 65 3.88 -8.64 13.09
C LEU A 65 2.46 -8.25 13.48
N ALA A 66 1.46 -8.70 12.72
CA ALA A 66 0.05 -8.40 12.97
C ALA A 66 -0.86 -9.33 12.18
N ASN A 67 -2.15 -9.37 12.54
CA ASN A 67 -3.22 -9.87 11.70
C ASN A 67 -3.97 -8.70 11.06
N ILE A 68 -4.32 -8.83 9.79
CA ILE A 68 -5.18 -7.91 9.08
C ILE A 68 -6.36 -8.73 8.55
N PHE A 69 -7.59 -8.28 8.78
CA PHE A 69 -8.78 -9.03 8.41
C PHE A 69 -9.88 -8.14 7.84
N TYR A 70 -10.75 -8.76 7.04
CA TYR A 70 -11.97 -8.16 6.54
C TYR A 70 -13.15 -9.08 6.86
N ASP A 71 -14.10 -8.59 7.66
CA ASP A 71 -15.33 -9.30 8.00
C ASP A 71 -16.44 -8.85 7.01
N ARG A 72 -16.92 -9.81 6.22
CA ARG A 72 -17.95 -9.56 5.20
C ARG A 72 -19.33 -9.25 5.81
N ARG A 73 -19.63 -9.79 6.98
CA ARG A 73 -20.93 -9.60 7.64
C ARG A 73 -21.13 -8.16 8.08
N ASP A 74 -20.11 -7.62 8.73
CA ASP A 74 -20.12 -6.26 9.27
C ASP A 74 -19.51 -5.24 8.30
N ASN A 75 -18.99 -5.73 7.16
CA ASN A 75 -18.27 -4.91 6.21
C ASN A 75 -17.12 -4.12 6.87
N ARG A 76 -16.38 -4.80 7.73
CA ARG A 76 -15.38 -4.18 8.60
C ARG A 76 -13.98 -4.64 8.25
N PHE A 77 -13.12 -3.68 7.92
CA PHE A 77 -11.68 -3.87 7.92
C PHE A 77 -11.14 -3.69 9.33
N GLY A 78 -10.25 -4.59 9.75
CA GLY A 78 -9.63 -4.50 11.06
C GLY A 78 -8.26 -5.15 11.10
N TYR A 79 -7.57 -4.92 12.19
CA TYR A 79 -6.29 -5.54 12.49
C TYR A 79 -6.15 -5.76 13.99
N ASP A 80 -5.50 -6.84 14.36
CA ASP A 80 -5.25 -7.23 15.73
C ASP A 80 -3.91 -7.93 15.90
N ASN A 81 -3.61 -8.36 17.14
CA ASN A 81 -2.37 -9.06 17.48
C ASN A 81 -1.12 -8.33 17.00
N ILE A 82 -1.12 -7.01 17.17
CA ILE A 82 0.00 -6.16 16.76
C ILE A 82 1.17 -6.41 17.70
N GLY A 83 2.24 -7.00 17.14
CA GLY A 83 3.47 -7.27 17.86
C GLY A 83 4.36 -6.03 17.96
N PHE A 84 5.40 -6.15 18.78
CA PHE A 84 6.47 -5.18 18.85
C PHE A 84 7.66 -5.62 18.00
N ASP A 85 8.22 -4.70 17.24
CA ASP A 85 9.49 -4.88 16.54
C ASP A 85 10.34 -3.62 16.69
N ALA A 86 11.64 -3.79 16.94
CA ALA A 86 12.54 -2.68 17.20
C ALA A 86 12.81 -1.79 15.97
N ASP A 87 12.70 -2.37 14.77
CA ASP A 87 13.09 -1.72 13.51
C ASP A 87 11.89 -1.39 12.61
N ILE A 88 10.73 -1.97 12.90
CA ILE A 88 9.54 -1.89 12.08
C ILE A 88 8.34 -1.48 12.95
N ASP A 89 7.53 -0.54 12.47
CA ASP A 89 6.26 -0.21 13.08
C ASP A 89 5.11 -0.97 12.38
N PRO A 90 4.61 -2.09 12.96
CA PRO A 90 3.55 -2.86 12.35
C PRO A 90 2.24 -2.09 12.19
N LEU A 91 1.94 -1.20 13.12
CA LEU A 91 0.72 -0.39 13.08
C LEU A 91 0.69 0.53 11.85
N ASN A 92 1.83 1.06 11.46
CA ASN A 92 1.94 1.90 10.27
C ASN A 92 1.56 1.12 8.99
N TYR A 93 2.01 -0.12 8.87
CA TYR A 93 1.63 -0.99 7.76
C TYR A 93 0.15 -1.37 7.78
N CYS A 94 -0.42 -1.61 8.95
CA CYS A 94 -1.85 -1.89 9.10
C CYS A 94 -2.71 -0.69 8.67
N ARG A 95 -2.35 0.51 9.07
CA ARG A 95 -3.01 1.76 8.65
C ARG A 95 -2.90 1.99 7.14
N ARG A 96 -1.73 1.75 6.59
CA ARG A 96 -1.50 1.85 5.15
C ARG A 96 -2.35 0.87 4.37
N ALA A 97 -2.51 -0.37 4.86
CA ALA A 97 -3.40 -1.37 4.26
C ALA A 97 -4.87 -0.92 4.31
N GLU A 98 -5.31 -0.32 5.41
CA GLU A 98 -6.66 0.23 5.57
C GLU A 98 -6.92 1.38 4.59
N GLU A 99 -6.00 2.30 4.46
CA GLU A 99 -6.08 3.42 3.50
C GLU A 99 -6.16 2.91 2.06
N LEU A 100 -5.33 1.93 1.70
CA LEU A 100 -5.39 1.30 0.39
C LEU A 100 -6.70 0.54 0.16
N PHE A 101 -7.22 -0.12 1.19
CA PHE A 101 -8.51 -0.80 1.11
C PHE A 101 -9.66 0.18 0.82
N GLU A 102 -9.72 1.29 1.52
CA GLU A 102 -10.71 2.35 1.28
C GLU A 102 -10.60 2.90 -0.14
N LEU A 103 -9.37 3.16 -0.59
CA LEU A 103 -9.09 3.63 -1.93
C LEU A 103 -9.52 2.62 -3.00
N TYR A 104 -9.23 1.34 -2.80
CA TYR A 104 -9.53 0.29 -3.78
C TYR A 104 -11.01 -0.09 -3.85
N GLN A 105 -11.81 0.31 -2.89
CA GLN A 105 -13.26 0.25 -3.02
C GLN A 105 -13.79 1.23 -4.07
N ILE A 106 -13.14 2.37 -4.21
CA ILE A 106 -13.49 3.44 -5.16
C ILE A 106 -12.77 3.21 -6.49
N CYS A 107 -11.47 2.90 -6.43
CA CYS A 107 -10.60 2.68 -7.58
C CYS A 107 -10.19 1.21 -7.63
N ALA A 108 -10.57 0.50 -8.66
CA ALA A 108 -10.49 -0.95 -8.71
C ALA A 108 -9.07 -1.56 -8.64
N ASN A 109 -8.00 -0.79 -8.93
CA ASN A 109 -6.63 -1.28 -8.80
C ASN A 109 -5.60 -0.15 -9.05
N ARG A 110 -4.33 -0.45 -8.76
CA ARG A 110 -3.20 0.46 -9.01
C ARG A 110 -3.19 1.01 -10.44
N ARG A 111 -3.47 0.17 -11.43
CA ARG A 111 -3.48 0.59 -12.84
C ARG A 111 -4.54 1.65 -13.12
N GLN A 112 -5.70 1.57 -12.48
CA GLN A 112 -6.74 2.60 -12.63
C GLN A 112 -6.35 3.90 -11.95
N ILE A 113 -5.68 3.84 -10.80
CA ILE A 113 -5.13 5.03 -10.15
C ILE A 113 -4.09 5.69 -11.05
N GLU A 114 -3.17 4.90 -11.60
CA GLU A 114 -2.18 5.40 -12.59
C GLU A 114 -2.87 6.03 -13.80
N THR A 115 -3.92 5.41 -14.31
CA THR A 115 -4.71 5.95 -15.43
C THR A 115 -5.37 7.28 -15.06
N ILE A 116 -5.94 7.40 -13.87
CA ILE A 116 -6.54 8.65 -13.36
C ILE A 116 -5.47 9.73 -13.24
N CYS A 117 -4.31 9.42 -12.67
CA CYS A 117 -3.20 10.37 -12.55
C CYS A 117 -2.71 10.84 -13.92
N LEU A 118 -2.53 9.92 -14.87
CA LEU A 118 -2.12 10.28 -16.25
C LEU A 118 -3.16 11.12 -16.97
N SER A 119 -4.46 10.82 -16.79
CA SER A 119 -5.54 11.61 -17.35
C SER A 119 -5.56 13.01 -16.77
N TYR A 120 -5.30 13.17 -15.49
CA TYR A 120 -5.21 14.47 -14.84
C TYR A 120 -4.02 15.27 -15.33
N LEU A 121 -2.86 14.65 -15.48
CA LEU A 121 -1.66 15.27 -16.05
C LEU A 121 -1.91 15.77 -17.49
N ARG A 122 -2.65 15.01 -18.29
CA ARG A 122 -3.05 15.44 -19.65
C ARG A 122 -3.96 16.66 -19.60
N MET A 123 -4.91 16.68 -18.67
CA MET A 123 -5.82 17.82 -18.48
C MET A 123 -5.06 19.08 -18.06
N LEU A 124 -3.97 18.93 -17.30
CA LEU A 124 -3.05 19.99 -16.93
C LEU A 124 -2.09 20.39 -18.06
N GLU A 125 -2.18 19.73 -19.22
CA GLU A 125 -1.24 19.92 -20.35
C GLU A 125 0.23 19.70 -19.91
N ALA A 126 0.44 18.76 -19.00
CA ALA A 126 1.76 18.43 -18.48
C ALA A 126 2.65 17.81 -19.55
N THR A 127 3.87 18.30 -19.68
CA THR A 127 4.88 17.77 -20.59
C THR A 127 5.99 17.09 -19.78
N LYS A 128 6.26 15.83 -20.09
CA LYS A 128 7.34 15.10 -19.44
C LYS A 128 8.69 15.66 -19.86
N VAL A 129 9.49 16.09 -18.89
CA VAL A 129 10.79 16.74 -19.14
C VAL A 129 11.91 15.74 -19.44
N SER A 130 11.81 14.51 -18.87
CA SER A 130 12.79 13.47 -19.05
C SER A 130 12.15 12.14 -19.39
N SER A 131 12.75 11.39 -20.30
CA SER A 131 12.28 10.05 -20.71
C SER A 131 12.35 9.01 -19.57
N THR A 132 13.23 9.22 -18.60
CA THR A 132 13.50 8.27 -17.50
C THR A 132 13.03 8.77 -16.13
N GLY A 133 12.68 10.05 -16.01
CA GLY A 133 12.27 10.66 -14.75
C GLY A 133 10.76 10.85 -14.61
N HIS A 134 10.35 11.27 -13.43
CA HIS A 134 8.97 11.64 -13.12
C HIS A 134 8.79 13.16 -12.99
N LEU A 135 9.56 13.91 -13.76
CA LEU A 135 9.51 15.37 -13.78
C LEU A 135 8.62 15.85 -14.94
N TYR A 136 7.64 16.69 -14.62
CA TYR A 136 6.69 17.25 -15.57
C TYR A 136 6.74 18.78 -15.53
N PHE A 137 6.65 19.40 -16.71
CA PHE A 137 6.37 20.83 -16.86
C PHE A 137 4.86 21.02 -16.98
N ILE A 138 4.31 21.94 -16.18
CA ILE A 138 2.89 22.30 -16.21
C ILE A 138 2.77 23.77 -16.53
N PRO A 139 1.97 24.18 -17.56
CA PRO A 139 1.75 25.57 -17.88
C PRO A 139 1.17 26.36 -16.70
N ARG A 140 1.64 27.59 -16.52
CA ARG A 140 1.25 28.46 -15.40
C ARG A 140 -0.27 28.69 -15.31
N GLN A 141 -0.97 28.65 -16.43
CA GLN A 141 -2.44 28.79 -16.49
C GLN A 141 -3.21 27.71 -15.74
N HIS A 142 -2.57 26.57 -15.41
CA HIS A 142 -3.18 25.45 -14.70
C HIS A 142 -2.71 25.31 -13.24
N MET A 143 -2.02 26.31 -12.71
CA MET A 143 -1.46 26.23 -11.35
C MET A 143 -2.52 26.06 -10.26
N ASP A 144 -3.70 26.65 -10.43
CA ASP A 144 -4.83 26.48 -9.53
C ASP A 144 -5.34 25.03 -9.46
N LYS A 145 -5.20 24.27 -10.53
CA LYS A 145 -5.58 22.86 -10.62
C LYS A 145 -4.49 21.92 -10.09
N VAL A 146 -3.25 22.38 -10.01
CA VAL A 146 -2.13 21.62 -9.45
C VAL A 146 -2.35 21.36 -7.97
N ASP A 147 -2.81 22.35 -7.22
CA ASP A 147 -3.11 22.21 -5.79
C ASP A 147 -4.16 21.11 -5.53
N MET A 148 -5.17 21.00 -6.38
CA MET A 148 -6.16 19.92 -6.30
C MET A 148 -5.54 18.55 -6.57
N PHE A 149 -4.63 18.47 -7.53
CA PHE A 149 -3.94 17.23 -7.86
C PHE A 149 -2.97 16.81 -6.74
N GLU A 150 -2.25 17.75 -6.16
CA GLU A 150 -1.38 17.51 -4.99
C GLU A 150 -2.20 16.97 -3.81
N THR A 151 -3.33 17.60 -3.50
CA THR A 151 -4.25 17.11 -2.46
C THR A 151 -4.72 15.68 -2.72
N PHE A 152 -5.05 15.36 -3.98
CA PHE A 152 -5.43 14.00 -4.37
C PHE A 152 -4.28 13.01 -4.17
N ILE A 153 -3.06 13.35 -4.58
CA ILE A 153 -1.87 12.50 -4.40
C ILE A 153 -1.55 12.28 -2.92
N GLU A 154 -1.66 13.33 -2.10
CA GLU A 154 -1.46 13.23 -0.66
C GLU A 154 -2.44 12.28 0.02
N GLN A 155 -3.68 12.22 -0.45
CA GLN A 155 -4.67 11.25 0.03
C GLN A 155 -4.35 9.81 -0.38
N LEU A 156 -3.53 9.60 -1.43
CA LEU A 156 -3.09 8.29 -1.90
C LEU A 156 -1.82 7.77 -1.20
N SER A 157 -1.09 8.65 -0.58
CA SER A 157 0.14 8.32 0.15
C SER A 157 -0.12 8.29 1.65
#